data_73b1f4f29b5c692c95245239a1154bd6
#
_entry.id   73b1f4f29b5c692c95245239a1154bd6
#
_cell.length_a   1.000
_cell.length_b   1.000
_cell.length_c   1.000
_cell.angle_alpha   90.00
_cell.angle_beta   90.00
_cell.angle_gamma   90.00
#
_symmetry.space_group_name_H-M   'P 1'
#
loop_
_entity.id
_entity.type
_entity.pdbx_description
1 polymer ?
#
loop_
_entity_poly.entity_id
_entity_poly.type
_entity_poly.pdbx_seq_one_letter_code
_entity_poly.pdbx_strand_id
1 'polypeptide(L)'
;MSNENTGLLAGPDGVARCFWHGNLPDYLHYHDHEWGRPVADDRRLFEKICLEGFQSGLSWLTILRKRENFREAFAGFDFDKVAAFTERDVERLLGNAGIIRHRGKIVSTINNAKRAREMVDEFGSLAAWFWKFEPGKEERPKIVDLAHLRANPTTAVSVRISKDLKKRGWTFVGPTTVYAFMQAMGLVNDHLEGCVCRKEVEKERKAFKRPK
;
A
#
# COMPACT_ATOMS: atom_id res chain seq x y z
N MET A 1 -6.37 20.85 -20.25
CA MET A 1 -7.69 21.05 -19.61
C MET A 1 -7.95 19.79 -18.77
N SER A 2 -7.96 19.90 -17.45
CA SER A 2 -8.36 18.80 -16.58
C SER A 2 -9.86 18.58 -16.76
N ASN A 3 -10.24 17.41 -17.23
CA ASN A 3 -11.64 17.03 -17.28
C ASN A 3 -12.02 16.56 -15.86
N GLU A 4 -12.42 17.50 -15.00
CA GLU A 4 -12.67 17.28 -13.57
C GLU A 4 -13.65 16.12 -13.30
N ASN A 5 -14.47 15.76 -14.27
CA ASN A 5 -15.42 14.65 -14.15
C ASN A 5 -14.80 13.27 -14.41
N THR A 6 -13.69 13.16 -15.15
CA THR A 6 -13.11 11.86 -15.47
C THR A 6 -12.10 11.36 -14.44
N GLY A 7 -11.55 12.26 -13.63
CA GLY A 7 -10.45 11.94 -12.71
C GLY A 7 -9.12 11.63 -13.44
N LEU A 8 -8.99 12.08 -14.69
CA LEU A 8 -7.78 11.94 -15.47
C LEU A 8 -7.07 13.30 -15.60
N LEU A 9 -5.74 13.26 -15.57
CA LEU A 9 -4.86 14.40 -15.78
C LEU A 9 -3.83 14.03 -16.84
N ALA A 10 -3.66 14.91 -17.84
CA ALA A 10 -2.58 14.76 -18.81
C ALA A 10 -1.23 15.08 -18.13
N GLY A 11 -0.27 14.18 -18.30
CA GLY A 11 1.10 14.39 -17.87
C GLY A 11 1.83 15.43 -18.76
N PRO A 12 3.09 15.75 -18.46
CA PRO A 12 3.92 16.63 -19.30
C PRO A 12 4.12 16.09 -20.72
N ASP A 13 3.97 14.80 -20.91
CA ASP A 13 4.02 14.08 -22.20
C ASP A 13 2.67 14.03 -22.94
N GLY A 14 1.63 14.67 -22.41
CA GLY A 14 0.28 14.67 -22.96
C GLY A 14 -0.53 13.38 -22.69
N VAL A 15 0.04 12.41 -21.97
CA VAL A 15 -0.59 11.10 -21.72
C VAL A 15 -1.52 11.17 -20.50
N ALA A 16 -2.74 10.60 -20.62
CA ALA A 16 -3.74 10.62 -19.56
C ALA A 16 -3.43 9.58 -18.46
N ARG A 17 -3.46 10.04 -17.23
CA ARG A 17 -3.21 9.24 -15.99
C ARG A 17 -4.21 9.59 -14.90
N CYS A 18 -4.29 8.79 -13.85
CA CYS A 18 -5.07 9.13 -12.66
C CYS A 18 -4.61 10.48 -12.09
N PHE A 19 -5.53 11.37 -11.79
CA PHE A 19 -5.27 12.80 -11.46
C PHE A 19 -4.37 13.05 -10.25
N TRP A 20 -4.31 12.12 -9.31
CA TRP A 20 -3.71 12.31 -7.99
C TRP A 20 -2.18 12.50 -8.01
N HIS A 21 -1.50 12.17 -9.13
CA HIS A 21 -0.05 12.43 -9.24
C HIS A 21 0.27 13.94 -9.37
N GLY A 22 -0.71 14.79 -9.77
CA GLY A 22 -0.58 16.25 -9.80
C GLY A 22 0.59 16.76 -10.64
N ASN A 23 1.08 15.99 -11.62
CA ASN A 23 2.28 16.27 -12.43
C ASN A 23 3.58 16.46 -11.61
N LEU A 24 3.63 15.95 -10.38
CA LEU A 24 4.85 15.93 -9.58
C LEU A 24 5.73 14.75 -10.03
N PRO A 25 7.01 14.98 -10.41
CA PRO A 25 7.83 13.94 -11.05
C PRO A 25 7.97 12.65 -10.23
N ASP A 26 8.20 12.76 -8.93
CA ASP A 26 8.32 11.65 -7.99
C ASP A 26 7.00 10.87 -7.85
N TYR A 27 5.89 11.58 -7.84
CA TYR A 27 4.58 10.98 -7.71
C TYR A 27 4.09 10.36 -9.02
N LEU A 28 4.44 10.98 -10.16
CA LEU A 28 4.18 10.46 -11.49
C LEU A 28 4.96 9.15 -11.72
N HIS A 29 6.25 9.12 -11.33
CA HIS A 29 7.06 7.90 -11.39
C HIS A 29 6.44 6.77 -10.56
N TYR A 30 6.01 7.07 -9.32
CA TYR A 30 5.32 6.10 -8.46
C TYR A 30 4.04 5.57 -9.11
N HIS A 31 3.21 6.45 -9.71
CA HIS A 31 2.00 6.07 -10.42
C HIS A 31 2.28 5.12 -11.58
N ASP A 32 3.27 5.42 -12.42
CA ASP A 32 3.54 4.69 -13.65
C ASP A 32 4.26 3.37 -13.41
N HIS A 33 5.12 3.27 -12.39
CA HIS A 33 6.04 2.15 -12.24
C HIS A 33 5.85 1.28 -10.99
N GLU A 34 5.07 1.76 -10.01
CA GLU A 34 4.92 1.03 -8.75
C GLU A 34 3.45 0.73 -8.41
N TRP A 35 2.58 1.73 -8.43
CA TRP A 35 1.21 1.62 -7.96
C TRP A 35 0.37 0.68 -8.84
N GLY A 36 -0.35 -0.24 -8.21
CA GLY A 36 -1.23 -1.20 -8.89
C GLY A 36 -0.53 -2.44 -9.44
N ARG A 37 0.80 -2.48 -9.46
CA ARG A 37 1.57 -3.62 -9.96
C ARG A 37 1.62 -4.74 -8.91
N PRO A 38 1.41 -6.02 -9.32
CA PRO A 38 1.34 -7.13 -8.37
C PRO A 38 2.70 -7.40 -7.70
N VAL A 39 2.69 -7.54 -6.38
CA VAL A 39 3.88 -7.76 -5.56
C VAL A 39 3.73 -9.05 -4.75
N ALA A 40 4.78 -9.91 -4.78
CA ALA A 40 4.88 -11.12 -3.96
C ALA A 40 6.07 -11.11 -2.98
N ASP A 41 6.84 -10.04 -2.95
CA ASP A 41 7.94 -9.90 -2.00
C ASP A 41 7.41 -9.51 -0.62
N ASP A 42 7.63 -10.36 0.38
CA ASP A 42 7.11 -10.19 1.74
C ASP A 42 7.61 -8.90 2.40
N ARG A 43 8.86 -8.52 2.15
CA ARG A 43 9.44 -7.29 2.71
C ARG A 43 8.77 -6.05 2.13
N ARG A 44 8.52 -6.04 0.82
CA ARG A 44 7.78 -4.95 0.17
C ARG A 44 6.32 -4.87 0.62
N LEU A 45 5.67 -6.03 0.83
CA LEU A 45 4.31 -6.07 1.37
C LEU A 45 4.28 -5.53 2.80
N PHE A 46 5.24 -5.94 3.65
CA PHE A 46 5.36 -5.42 5.01
C PHE A 46 5.69 -3.93 5.03
N GLU A 47 6.67 -3.47 4.23
CA GLU A 47 6.96 -2.05 4.05
C GLU A 47 5.69 -1.27 3.72
N LYS A 48 4.96 -1.72 2.71
CA LYS A 48 3.81 -0.98 2.21
C LYS A 48 2.68 -0.88 3.22
N ILE A 49 2.30 -1.96 3.88
CA ILE A 49 1.21 -1.92 4.88
C ILE A 49 1.59 -1.01 6.08
N CYS A 50 2.86 -0.99 6.48
CA CYS A 50 3.35 -0.10 7.53
C CYS A 50 3.34 1.37 7.09
N LEU A 51 3.80 1.66 5.86
CA LEU A 51 3.79 3.02 5.31
C LEU A 51 2.37 3.56 5.12
N GLU A 52 1.41 2.73 4.72
CA GLU A 52 -0.02 3.10 4.70
C GLU A 52 -0.55 3.40 6.11
N GLY A 53 -0.08 2.68 7.12
CA GLY A 53 -0.35 3.00 8.51
C GLY A 53 0.23 4.36 8.92
N PHE A 54 1.46 4.67 8.49
CA PHE A 54 2.08 6.00 8.72
C PHE A 54 1.35 7.12 7.99
N GLN A 55 0.73 6.84 6.85
CA GLN A 55 -0.05 7.82 6.09
C GLN A 55 -1.28 8.32 6.85
N SER A 56 -1.85 7.57 7.79
CA SER A 56 -3.08 7.96 8.50
C SER A 56 -2.99 9.41 9.01
N GLY A 57 -3.88 10.29 8.52
CA GLY A 57 -3.89 11.72 8.81
C GLY A 57 -2.88 12.58 8.00
N LEU A 58 -2.22 11.98 7.01
CA LEU A 58 -1.23 12.65 6.15
C LEU A 58 -1.50 12.33 4.67
N SER A 59 -0.78 12.99 3.75
CA SER A 59 -0.82 12.64 2.33
C SER A 59 0.17 11.50 2.03
N TRP A 60 -0.18 10.65 1.02
CA TRP A 60 0.77 9.64 0.54
C TRP A 60 2.07 10.27 0.01
N LEU A 61 1.99 11.39 -0.68
CA LEU A 61 3.17 12.12 -1.17
C LEU A 61 4.17 12.44 -0.04
N THR A 62 3.67 12.82 1.13
CA THR A 62 4.52 13.05 2.32
C THR A 62 5.28 11.79 2.73
N ILE A 63 4.62 10.64 2.71
CA ILE A 63 5.23 9.35 3.04
C ILE A 63 6.20 8.91 1.95
N LEU A 64 5.79 9.02 0.68
CA LEU A 64 6.61 8.66 -0.48
C LEU A 64 7.97 9.39 -0.46
N ARG A 65 7.97 10.70 -0.20
CA ARG A 65 9.19 11.51 -0.12
C ARG A 65 10.10 11.19 1.06
N LYS A 66 9.56 10.53 2.07
CA LYS A 66 10.32 10.06 3.25
C LYS A 66 10.65 8.57 3.19
N ARG A 67 10.27 7.87 2.12
CA ARG A 67 10.34 6.40 2.04
C ARG A 67 11.75 5.85 2.26
N GLU A 68 12.76 6.47 1.66
CA GLU A 68 14.15 6.02 1.84
C GLU A 68 14.61 6.20 3.30
N ASN A 69 14.24 7.30 3.94
CA ASN A 69 14.52 7.51 5.36
C ASN A 69 13.79 6.48 6.24
N PHE A 70 12.56 6.09 5.86
CA PHE A 70 11.85 5.01 6.54
C PHE A 70 12.56 3.67 6.36
N ARG A 71 13.04 3.35 5.15
CA ARG A 71 13.82 2.14 4.87
C ARG A 71 15.07 2.07 5.73
N GLU A 72 15.85 3.15 5.77
CA GLU A 72 17.02 3.25 6.63
C GLU A 72 16.66 3.09 8.11
N ALA A 73 15.66 3.83 8.58
CA ALA A 73 15.23 3.84 9.98
C ALA A 73 14.74 2.48 10.48
N PHE A 74 14.04 1.72 9.62
CA PHE A 74 13.43 0.43 9.92
C PHE A 74 14.17 -0.76 9.27
N ALA A 75 15.51 -0.67 9.12
CA ALA A 75 16.37 -1.75 8.64
C ALA A 75 15.87 -2.38 7.31
N GLY A 76 15.43 -1.56 6.35
CA GLY A 76 14.89 -1.98 5.06
C GLY A 76 13.56 -2.72 5.16
N PHE A 77 12.81 -2.50 6.24
CA PHE A 77 11.59 -3.25 6.58
C PHE A 77 11.78 -4.77 6.65
N ASP A 78 12.99 -5.20 6.98
CA ASP A 78 13.26 -6.56 7.38
C ASP A 78 12.53 -6.83 8.71
N PHE A 79 11.39 -7.53 8.63
CA PHE A 79 10.53 -7.70 9.80
C PHE A 79 11.16 -8.57 10.89
N ASP A 80 12.15 -9.41 10.55
CA ASP A 80 12.91 -10.15 11.58
C ASP A 80 13.74 -9.19 12.44
N LYS A 81 14.42 -8.23 11.78
CA LYS A 81 15.20 -7.20 12.46
C LYS A 81 14.30 -6.21 13.20
N VAL A 82 13.22 -5.74 12.56
CA VAL A 82 12.29 -4.77 13.16
C VAL A 82 11.57 -5.37 14.37
N ALA A 83 11.22 -6.67 14.35
CA ALA A 83 10.60 -7.35 15.48
C ALA A 83 11.48 -7.38 16.75
N ALA A 84 12.80 -7.27 16.57
CA ALA A 84 13.78 -7.22 17.66
C ALA A 84 14.03 -5.81 18.20
N PHE A 85 13.43 -4.77 17.63
CA PHE A 85 13.60 -3.40 18.11
C PHE A 85 13.07 -3.23 19.52
N THR A 86 13.82 -2.48 20.32
CA THR A 86 13.59 -2.22 21.75
C THR A 86 13.07 -0.80 21.97
N GLU A 87 12.81 -0.44 23.23
CA GLU A 87 12.45 0.94 23.59
C GLU A 87 13.55 1.95 23.21
N ARG A 88 14.82 1.53 23.26
CA ARG A 88 15.95 2.37 22.81
C ARG A 88 15.81 2.71 21.31
N ASP A 89 15.33 1.76 20.50
CA ASP A 89 15.07 2.00 19.09
C ASP A 89 13.88 2.92 18.87
N VAL A 90 12.83 2.80 19.68
CA VAL A 90 11.69 3.72 19.67
C VAL A 90 12.15 5.15 19.94
N GLU A 91 12.98 5.38 20.94
CA GLU A 91 13.54 6.71 21.24
C GLU A 91 14.42 7.23 20.09
N ARG A 92 15.28 6.40 19.53
CA ARG A 92 16.08 6.73 18.33
C ARG A 92 15.19 7.16 17.18
N LEU A 93 14.11 6.45 16.91
CA LEU A 93 13.16 6.73 15.83
C LEU A 93 12.37 8.02 16.08
N LEU A 94 11.99 8.30 17.32
CA LEU A 94 11.34 9.56 17.70
C LEU A 94 12.24 10.77 17.50
N GLY A 95 13.56 10.61 17.62
CA GLY A 95 14.56 11.64 17.32
C GLY A 95 14.81 11.85 15.82
N ASN A 96 14.38 10.93 14.95
CA ASN A 96 14.67 10.98 13.51
C ASN A 96 13.69 11.89 12.75
N ALA A 97 14.13 13.09 12.37
CA ALA A 97 13.32 14.03 11.57
C ALA A 97 13.05 13.56 10.13
N GLY A 98 13.79 12.56 9.64
CA GLY A 98 13.58 11.95 8.32
C GLY A 98 12.27 11.18 8.19
N ILE A 99 11.68 10.72 9.30
CA ILE A 99 10.43 9.97 9.32
C ILE A 99 9.29 10.74 10.01
N ILE A 100 8.12 10.13 10.08
CA ILE A 100 6.99 10.65 10.87
C ILE A 100 7.21 10.24 12.34
N ARG A 101 7.54 11.22 13.19
CA ARG A 101 7.86 11.04 14.61
C ARG A 101 6.60 10.87 15.46
N HIS A 102 5.96 9.71 15.34
CA HIS A 102 4.73 9.39 16.05
C HIS A 102 4.90 8.06 16.79
N ARG A 103 5.03 8.08 18.11
CA ARG A 103 5.30 6.89 18.94
C ARG A 103 4.35 5.73 18.64
N GLY A 104 3.05 5.99 18.58
CA GLY A 104 2.06 4.94 18.32
C GLY A 104 2.26 4.24 16.97
N LYS A 105 2.62 4.96 15.91
CA LYS A 105 2.89 4.38 14.59
C LYS A 105 4.23 3.62 14.56
N ILE A 106 5.25 4.12 15.26
CA ILE A 106 6.55 3.45 15.42
C ILE A 106 6.38 2.12 16.16
N VAL A 107 5.74 2.15 17.34
CA VAL A 107 5.46 0.95 18.15
C VAL A 107 4.58 -0.04 17.38
N SER A 108 3.59 0.47 16.63
CA SER A 108 2.77 -0.36 15.73
C SER A 108 3.60 -1.11 14.70
N THR A 109 4.57 -0.46 14.06
CA THR A 109 5.44 -1.11 13.07
C THR A 109 6.25 -2.25 13.69
N ILE A 110 6.78 -2.05 14.89
CA ILE A 110 7.51 -3.09 15.65
C ILE A 110 6.57 -4.25 16.04
N ASN A 111 5.37 -3.93 16.53
CA ASN A 111 4.36 -4.95 16.82
C ASN A 111 3.97 -5.74 15.56
N ASN A 112 3.70 -5.04 14.46
CA ASN A 112 3.30 -5.67 13.20
C ASN A 112 4.42 -6.54 12.62
N ALA A 113 5.69 -6.21 12.85
CA ALA A 113 6.82 -7.06 12.48
C ALA A 113 6.80 -8.42 13.21
N LYS A 114 6.47 -8.42 14.51
CA LYS A 114 6.29 -9.66 15.28
C LYS A 114 5.14 -10.50 14.74
N ARG A 115 4.01 -9.85 14.42
CA ARG A 115 2.84 -10.53 13.83
C ARG A 115 3.14 -11.04 12.41
N ALA A 116 3.96 -10.32 11.62
CA ALA A 116 4.38 -10.76 10.29
C ALA A 116 5.17 -12.07 10.36
N ARG A 117 6.10 -12.21 11.31
CA ARG A 117 6.84 -13.45 11.52
C ARG A 117 5.90 -14.63 11.84
N GLU A 118 4.98 -14.43 12.78
CA GLU A 118 3.99 -15.46 13.13
C GLU A 118 3.15 -15.89 11.90
N MET A 119 2.81 -14.93 11.02
CA MET A 119 2.08 -15.24 9.80
C MET A 119 2.94 -15.97 8.77
N VAL A 120 4.23 -15.65 8.66
CA VAL A 120 5.16 -16.40 7.80
C VAL A 120 5.31 -17.83 8.29
N ASP A 121 5.43 -18.05 9.61
CA ASP A 121 5.50 -19.38 10.21
C ASP A 121 4.20 -20.21 9.94
N GLU A 122 3.02 -19.54 9.95
CA GLU A 122 1.73 -20.21 9.74
C GLU A 122 1.41 -20.46 8.26
N PHE A 123 1.75 -19.52 7.36
CA PHE A 123 1.30 -19.52 5.95
C PHE A 123 2.43 -19.69 4.93
N GLY A 124 3.67 -19.78 5.38
CA GLY A 124 4.86 -19.86 4.55
C GLY A 124 5.34 -18.50 4.02
N SER A 125 4.45 -17.52 3.82
CA SER A 125 4.80 -16.16 3.43
C SER A 125 3.66 -15.17 3.71
N LEU A 126 3.98 -13.89 3.85
CA LEU A 126 2.96 -12.81 3.87
C LEU A 126 2.22 -12.77 2.52
N ALA A 127 2.95 -12.96 1.43
CA ALA A 127 2.37 -12.95 0.11
C ALA A 127 1.32 -14.05 -0.06
N ALA A 128 1.60 -15.29 0.37
CA ALA A 128 0.64 -16.39 0.34
C ALA A 128 -0.65 -16.03 1.10
N TRP A 129 -0.51 -15.37 2.25
CA TRP A 129 -1.67 -14.96 3.03
C TRP A 129 -2.44 -13.81 2.36
N PHE A 130 -1.78 -12.71 1.95
CA PHE A 130 -2.47 -11.55 1.34
C PHE A 130 -3.16 -11.93 0.02
N TRP A 131 -2.51 -12.71 -0.85
CA TRP A 131 -3.05 -13.05 -2.16
C TRP A 131 -4.26 -14.00 -2.10
N LYS A 132 -4.54 -14.67 -0.97
CA LYS A 132 -5.81 -15.38 -0.73
C LYS A 132 -7.03 -14.46 -0.78
N PHE A 133 -6.82 -13.17 -0.53
CA PHE A 133 -7.87 -12.15 -0.51
C PHE A 133 -7.99 -11.39 -1.84
N GLU A 134 -7.29 -11.80 -2.91
CA GLU A 134 -7.51 -11.16 -4.21
C GLU A 134 -8.99 -11.25 -4.58
N PRO A 135 -9.69 -10.11 -4.85
CA PRO A 135 -11.11 -10.14 -5.15
C PRO A 135 -11.43 -10.98 -6.38
N GLY A 136 -12.45 -11.82 -6.31
CA GLY A 136 -13.03 -12.51 -7.46
C GLY A 136 -13.68 -11.52 -8.44
N LYS A 137 -14.07 -12.01 -9.62
CA LYS A 137 -14.72 -11.18 -10.66
C LYS A 137 -15.97 -10.48 -10.14
N GLU A 138 -16.77 -11.16 -9.32
CA GLU A 138 -18.03 -10.65 -8.76
C GLU A 138 -17.82 -9.57 -7.69
N GLU A 139 -16.64 -9.54 -7.08
CA GLU A 139 -16.29 -8.53 -6.05
C GLU A 139 -15.60 -7.30 -6.65
N ARG A 140 -15.33 -7.30 -7.96
CA ARG A 140 -14.66 -6.19 -8.65
C ARG A 140 -15.69 -5.27 -9.30
N PRO A 141 -15.47 -3.95 -9.26
CA PRO A 141 -16.32 -3.01 -9.99
C PRO A 141 -16.24 -3.29 -11.49
N LYS A 142 -17.37 -3.13 -12.19
CA LYS A 142 -17.41 -3.23 -13.65
C LYS A 142 -16.66 -2.07 -14.32
N ILE A 143 -16.71 -0.91 -13.71
CA ILE A 143 -16.06 0.33 -14.16
C ILE A 143 -15.34 0.94 -12.96
N VAL A 144 -14.10 1.34 -13.15
CA VAL A 144 -13.31 2.07 -12.15
C VAL A 144 -13.20 3.51 -12.63
N ASP A 145 -14.13 4.34 -12.18
CA ASP A 145 -14.13 5.78 -12.40
C ASP A 145 -13.95 6.56 -11.08
N LEU A 146 -13.82 7.86 -11.19
CA LEU A 146 -13.62 8.72 -10.04
C LEU A 146 -14.80 8.69 -9.07
N ALA A 147 -16.03 8.59 -9.59
CA ALA A 147 -17.25 8.52 -8.77
C ALA A 147 -17.26 7.24 -7.94
N HIS A 148 -16.89 6.10 -8.57
CA HIS A 148 -16.76 4.82 -7.87
C HIS A 148 -15.72 4.91 -6.74
N LEU A 149 -14.51 5.41 -7.02
CA LEU A 149 -13.44 5.49 -6.01
C LEU A 149 -13.81 6.43 -4.85
N ARG A 150 -14.46 7.55 -5.12
CA ARG A 150 -14.92 8.49 -4.08
C ARG A 150 -16.03 7.89 -3.20
N ALA A 151 -16.93 7.13 -3.80
CA ALA A 151 -18.02 6.49 -3.07
C ALA A 151 -17.57 5.28 -2.23
N ASN A 152 -16.43 4.67 -2.57
CA ASN A 152 -15.95 3.43 -1.96
C ASN A 152 -14.54 3.57 -1.38
N PRO A 153 -14.37 4.28 -0.25
CA PRO A 153 -13.07 4.40 0.43
C PRO A 153 -12.61 3.09 1.08
N THR A 154 -13.46 2.06 1.05
CA THR A 154 -13.21 0.68 1.50
C THR A 154 -13.96 -0.29 0.62
N THR A 155 -13.56 -1.57 0.64
CA THR A 155 -14.30 -2.66 0.00
C THR A 155 -14.66 -3.74 1.02
N ALA A 156 -15.59 -4.63 0.69
CA ALA A 156 -15.90 -5.79 1.54
C ALA A 156 -14.63 -6.62 1.81
N VAL A 157 -13.75 -6.75 0.82
CA VAL A 157 -12.47 -7.46 0.95
C VAL A 157 -11.53 -6.74 1.90
N SER A 158 -11.34 -5.42 1.76
CA SER A 158 -10.47 -4.66 2.67
C SER A 158 -10.96 -4.70 4.13
N VAL A 159 -12.28 -4.74 4.33
CA VAL A 159 -12.88 -4.92 5.66
C VAL A 159 -12.56 -6.31 6.22
N ARG A 160 -12.67 -7.38 5.40
CA ARG A 160 -12.32 -8.75 5.83
C ARG A 160 -10.83 -8.85 6.22
N ILE A 161 -9.93 -8.35 5.37
CA ILE A 161 -8.48 -8.33 5.64
C ILE A 161 -8.20 -7.53 6.93
N SER A 162 -8.74 -6.33 7.07
CA SER A 162 -8.57 -5.49 8.26
C SER A 162 -9.02 -6.20 9.53
N LYS A 163 -10.17 -6.87 9.49
CA LYS A 163 -10.71 -7.63 10.62
C LYS A 163 -9.79 -8.78 11.02
N ASP A 164 -9.28 -9.54 10.04
CA ASP A 164 -8.38 -10.68 10.31
C ASP A 164 -7.01 -10.21 10.81
N LEU A 165 -6.41 -9.18 10.19
CA LEU A 165 -5.17 -8.58 10.69
C LEU A 165 -5.31 -8.10 12.15
N LYS A 166 -6.41 -7.41 12.49
CA LYS A 166 -6.68 -6.96 13.86
C LYS A 166 -6.84 -8.12 14.82
N LYS A 167 -7.54 -9.20 14.42
CA LYS A 167 -7.66 -10.42 15.23
C LYS A 167 -6.30 -11.06 15.49
N ARG A 168 -5.34 -10.92 14.57
CA ARG A 168 -3.95 -11.37 14.69
C ARG A 168 -3.07 -10.38 15.45
N GLY A 169 -3.62 -9.31 16.01
CA GLY A 169 -2.90 -8.33 16.81
C GLY A 169 -2.20 -7.23 16.02
N TRP A 170 -2.42 -7.13 14.70
CA TRP A 170 -1.91 -5.99 13.92
C TRP A 170 -2.62 -4.70 14.31
N THR A 171 -1.90 -3.60 14.24
CA THR A 171 -2.41 -2.25 14.53
C THR A 171 -2.19 -1.29 13.37
N PHE A 172 -2.91 -0.19 13.30
CA PHE A 172 -2.93 0.77 12.19
C PHE A 172 -3.26 0.13 10.83
N VAL A 173 -4.10 -0.90 10.84
CA VAL A 173 -4.57 -1.64 9.67
C VAL A 173 -6.08 -1.50 9.50
N GLY A 174 -6.59 -0.26 9.55
CA GLY A 174 -8.00 0.05 9.29
C GLY A 174 -8.42 -0.34 7.86
N PRO A 175 -9.74 -0.50 7.59
CA PRO A 175 -10.20 -0.92 6.25
C PRO A 175 -9.75 0.00 5.12
N THR A 176 -9.68 1.30 5.34
CA THR A 176 -9.18 2.28 4.36
C THR A 176 -7.68 2.12 4.13
N THR A 177 -6.89 1.94 5.19
CA THR A 177 -5.45 1.66 5.11
C THR A 177 -5.19 0.37 4.32
N VAL A 178 -5.96 -0.67 4.61
CA VAL A 178 -5.85 -1.96 3.90
C VAL A 178 -6.27 -1.81 2.44
N TYR A 179 -7.31 -1.02 2.14
CA TYR A 179 -7.69 -0.81 0.73
C TYR A 179 -6.60 -0.08 -0.05
N ALA A 180 -6.00 0.97 0.51
CA ALA A 180 -4.85 1.65 -0.11
C ALA A 180 -3.67 0.68 -0.33
N PHE A 181 -3.40 -0.21 0.62
CA PHE A 181 -2.44 -1.29 0.45
C PHE A 181 -2.81 -2.22 -0.71
N MET A 182 -4.07 -2.66 -0.81
CA MET A 182 -4.54 -3.54 -1.90
C MET A 182 -4.37 -2.88 -3.26
N GLN A 183 -4.70 -1.60 -3.37
CA GLN A 183 -4.51 -0.80 -4.58
C GLN A 183 -3.04 -0.74 -4.96
N ALA A 184 -2.16 -0.40 -4.02
CA ALA A 184 -0.76 -0.19 -4.30
C ALA A 184 0.00 -1.49 -4.63
N MET A 185 -0.35 -2.61 -3.98
CA MET A 185 0.31 -3.91 -4.15
C MET A 185 -0.33 -4.79 -5.23
N GLY A 186 -1.27 -4.24 -5.98
CA GLY A 186 -1.83 -4.89 -7.15
C GLY A 186 -2.85 -6.00 -6.86
N LEU A 187 -3.38 -6.12 -5.63
CA LEU A 187 -4.50 -7.01 -5.35
C LEU A 187 -5.77 -6.59 -6.11
N VAL A 188 -5.89 -5.31 -6.40
CA VAL A 188 -6.88 -4.71 -7.29
C VAL A 188 -6.18 -3.84 -8.33
N ASN A 189 -6.86 -3.55 -9.44
CA ASN A 189 -6.38 -2.59 -10.43
C ASN A 189 -7.35 -1.39 -10.44
N ASP A 190 -7.01 -0.39 -9.66
CA ASP A 190 -7.84 0.81 -9.51
C ASP A 190 -7.30 2.03 -10.30
N HIS A 191 -6.43 1.79 -11.28
CA HIS A 191 -6.22 2.79 -12.33
C HIS A 191 -7.56 3.11 -12.99
N LEU A 192 -7.88 4.39 -13.13
CA LEU A 192 -9.14 4.83 -13.72
C LEU A 192 -9.28 4.37 -15.17
N GLU A 193 -10.51 4.20 -15.64
CA GLU A 193 -10.78 4.01 -17.06
C GLU A 193 -10.18 5.18 -17.87
N GLY A 194 -9.42 4.86 -18.90
CA GLY A 194 -8.67 5.84 -19.70
C GLY A 194 -7.26 6.15 -19.18
N CYS A 195 -6.85 5.69 -18.02
CA CYS A 195 -5.46 5.78 -17.56
C CYS A 195 -4.56 4.85 -18.38
N VAL A 196 -3.42 5.38 -18.85
CA VAL A 196 -2.46 4.64 -19.68
C VAL A 196 -1.96 3.35 -19.01
N CYS A 197 -1.75 3.37 -17.69
CA CYS A 197 -1.22 2.23 -16.94
C CYS A 197 -2.23 1.08 -16.78
N ARG A 198 -3.55 1.35 -16.89
CA ARG A 198 -4.59 0.38 -16.57
C ARG A 198 -4.46 -0.93 -17.35
N LYS A 199 -4.24 -0.85 -18.67
CA LYS A 199 -4.16 -2.05 -19.52
C LYS A 199 -2.89 -2.85 -19.25
N GLU A 200 -1.78 -2.17 -19.02
CA GLU A 200 -0.50 -2.81 -18.71
C GLU A 200 -0.56 -3.53 -17.37
N VAL A 201 -1.02 -2.85 -16.32
CA VAL A 201 -1.22 -3.44 -14.98
C VAL A 201 -2.16 -4.65 -15.05
N GLU A 202 -3.23 -4.60 -15.83
CA GLU A 202 -4.12 -5.75 -15.99
C GLU A 202 -3.43 -6.94 -16.69
N LYS A 203 -2.56 -6.68 -17.68
CA LYS A 203 -1.72 -7.69 -18.32
C LYS A 203 -0.74 -8.31 -17.31
N GLU A 204 -0.06 -7.50 -16.52
CA GLU A 204 0.85 -7.98 -15.49
C GLU A 204 0.11 -8.83 -14.45
N ARG A 205 -1.06 -8.38 -13.98
CA ARG A 205 -1.89 -9.14 -13.04
C ARG A 205 -2.34 -10.50 -13.59
N LYS A 206 -2.65 -10.59 -14.88
CA LYS A 206 -2.99 -11.86 -15.54
C LYS A 206 -1.80 -12.81 -15.61
N ALA A 207 -0.61 -12.29 -15.87
CA ALA A 207 0.62 -13.07 -15.94
C ALA A 207 1.21 -13.44 -14.56
N PHE A 208 0.80 -12.73 -13.52
CA PHE A 208 1.35 -12.89 -12.17
C PHE A 208 0.99 -14.27 -11.58
N LYS A 209 2.02 -14.97 -11.10
CA LYS A 209 1.87 -16.25 -10.40
C LYS A 209 1.54 -15.95 -8.92
N ARG A 210 0.30 -16.23 -8.51
CA ARG A 210 -0.12 -16.02 -7.13
C ARG A 210 0.67 -16.94 -6.21
N PRO A 211 1.28 -16.39 -5.11
CA PRO A 211 1.88 -17.20 -4.06
C PRO A 211 0.85 -18.16 -3.43
N LYS A 212 1.31 -19.33 -3.01
CA LYS A 212 0.47 -20.38 -2.40
C LYS A 212 0.98 -20.67 -0.99
#